data_7fc8a49c8e9fc4aeeb055b6a621a3c59
#
_entry.id   7fc8a49c8e9fc4aeeb055b6a621a3c59
#
_cell.length_a   1.000
_cell.length_b   1.000
_cell.length_c   1.000
_cell.angle_alpha   90.00
_cell.angle_beta   90.00
_cell.angle_gamma   90.00
#
_symmetry.space_group_name_H-M   'P 1'
#
loop_
_entity.id
_entity.type
_entity.pdbx_description
1 polymer ?
#
loop_
_entity_poly.entity_id
_entity_poly.type
_entity_poly.pdbx_seq_one_letter_code
_entity_poly.pdbx_strand_id
1 'polypeptide(L)'
;FNAARFNCKYRQPEPMIAAMTSELDWAPEKQEIAVEELAEKSLILYRRFEQLLLDTFAAHDFTPEVACLNDDARTTILWANAGLGVAIAPAAAIELAAHNHLHVKTIAERSLQTRLAAIWPRDAYISSPAKHFLELF
;
A
#
# COMPACT_ATOMS: atom_id res chain seq x y z
N PHE A 1 6.12 -0.78 17.43
CA PHE A 1 5.82 -0.40 18.81
C PHE A 1 6.21 -1.50 19.80
N ASN A 2 6.36 -1.13 21.10
CA ASN A 2 6.74 -2.08 22.14
C ASN A 2 5.49 -2.82 22.65
N ALA A 3 5.32 -4.08 22.24
CA ALA A 3 4.17 -4.92 22.61
C ALA A 3 4.06 -5.18 24.12
N ALA A 4 5.15 -5.04 24.90
CA ALA A 4 5.10 -5.19 26.35
C ALA A 4 4.36 -4.06 27.06
N ARG A 5 4.33 -2.88 26.45
CA ARG A 5 3.73 -1.66 27.02
C ARG A 5 2.37 -1.31 26.43
N PHE A 6 1.97 -1.91 25.32
CA PHE A 6 0.76 -1.54 24.59
C PHE A 6 -0.12 -2.76 24.31
N ASN A 7 -1.41 -2.53 24.37
CA ASN A 7 -2.41 -3.42 23.78
C ASN A 7 -2.55 -3.07 22.30
N CYS A 8 -2.98 -4.04 21.51
CA CYS A 8 -3.13 -3.84 20.08
C CYS A 8 -4.36 -4.60 19.55
N LYS A 9 -5.08 -3.96 18.65
CA LYS A 9 -6.14 -4.61 17.85
C LYS A 9 -5.85 -4.34 16.37
N TYR A 10 -5.83 -5.40 15.58
CA TYR A 10 -5.54 -5.34 14.15
C TYR A 10 -6.80 -5.47 13.31
N ARG A 11 -6.83 -4.74 12.20
CA ARG A 11 -7.78 -5.01 11.12
C ARG A 11 -7.28 -6.14 10.24
N GLN A 12 -8.14 -6.59 9.32
CA GLN A 12 -7.74 -7.58 8.32
C GLN A 12 -6.58 -7.06 7.50
N PRO A 13 -5.62 -7.93 7.13
CA PRO A 13 -4.56 -7.55 6.22
C PRO A 13 -5.13 -7.15 4.86
N GLU A 14 -4.50 -6.18 4.22
CA GLU A 14 -4.83 -5.79 2.85
C GLU A 14 -3.58 -5.90 1.97
N PRO A 15 -3.73 -6.26 0.69
CA PRO A 15 -2.59 -6.33 -0.23
C PRO A 15 -2.14 -4.94 -0.65
N MET A 16 -0.92 -4.85 -1.14
CA MET A 16 -0.50 -3.75 -1.98
C MET A 16 -1.08 -3.93 -3.38
N ILE A 17 -1.36 -2.83 -4.05
CA ILE A 17 -1.86 -2.81 -5.42
C ILE A 17 -0.92 -2.00 -6.32
N ALA A 18 -0.97 -2.31 -7.59
CA ALA A 18 -0.37 -1.52 -8.66
C ALA A 18 -1.48 -0.84 -9.44
N ALA A 19 -1.39 0.48 -9.59
CA ALA A 19 -2.36 1.28 -10.33
C ALA A 19 -1.70 2.02 -11.48
N MET A 20 -2.29 1.97 -12.66
CA MET A 20 -1.76 2.56 -13.87
C MET A 20 -2.87 2.97 -14.83
N THR A 21 -2.54 3.84 -15.77
CA THR A 21 -3.45 4.12 -16.90
C THR A 21 -3.52 2.93 -17.84
N SER A 22 -4.56 2.88 -18.65
CA SER A 22 -4.71 1.80 -19.65
C SER A 22 -3.52 1.71 -20.61
N GLU A 23 -2.89 2.82 -20.94
CA GLU A 23 -1.72 2.87 -21.81
C GLU A 23 -0.49 2.19 -21.21
N LEU A 24 -0.36 2.20 -19.89
CA LEU A 24 0.76 1.58 -19.17
C LEU A 24 0.45 0.16 -18.71
N ASP A 25 -0.76 -0.32 -18.91
CA ASP A 25 -1.15 -1.67 -18.51
C ASP A 25 -0.57 -2.71 -19.47
N TRP A 26 0.42 -3.45 -18.96
CA TRP A 26 1.12 -4.49 -19.74
C TRP A 26 0.39 -5.83 -19.78
N ALA A 27 -0.66 -5.99 -18.99
CA ALA A 27 -1.42 -7.23 -18.86
C ALA A 27 -2.90 -6.94 -18.54
N PRO A 28 -3.66 -6.34 -19.48
CA PRO A 28 -5.05 -5.92 -19.22
C PRO A 28 -5.98 -7.05 -18.76
N GLU A 29 -5.66 -8.29 -19.12
CA GLU A 29 -6.44 -9.47 -18.74
C GLU A 29 -6.17 -9.93 -17.31
N LYS A 30 -5.09 -9.46 -16.65
CA LYS A 30 -4.72 -9.88 -15.30
C LYS A 30 -5.28 -8.94 -14.24
N GLN A 31 -5.88 -9.53 -13.21
CA GLN A 31 -6.31 -8.83 -11.99
C GLN A 31 -5.26 -8.92 -10.88
N GLU A 32 -4.36 -9.88 -10.98
CA GLU A 32 -3.29 -10.13 -10.02
C GLU A 32 -1.96 -10.30 -10.74
N ILE A 33 -0.89 -9.75 -10.16
CA ILE A 33 0.45 -9.79 -10.73
C ILE A 33 1.46 -10.30 -9.70
N ALA A 34 2.55 -10.87 -10.19
CA ALA A 34 3.71 -11.19 -9.38
C ALA A 34 4.59 -9.95 -9.22
N VAL A 35 5.37 -9.91 -8.14
CA VAL A 35 6.31 -8.79 -7.87
C VAL A 35 7.30 -8.61 -9.02
N GLU A 36 7.78 -9.69 -9.62
CA GLU A 36 8.75 -9.68 -10.71
C GLU A 36 8.24 -8.94 -11.95
N GLU A 37 6.94 -8.87 -12.14
CA GLU A 37 6.35 -8.13 -13.25
C GLU A 37 6.58 -6.61 -13.15
N LEU A 38 6.96 -6.12 -11.98
CA LEU A 38 7.27 -4.70 -11.75
C LEU A 38 8.73 -4.34 -12.10
N ALA A 39 9.58 -5.30 -12.39
CA ALA A 39 11.02 -5.12 -12.51
C ALA A 39 11.44 -4.08 -13.57
N GLU A 40 10.72 -4.00 -14.68
CA GLU A 40 11.04 -3.08 -15.78
C GLU A 40 10.05 -1.93 -15.90
N LYS A 41 9.24 -1.70 -14.87
CA LYS A 41 8.25 -0.64 -14.87
C LYS A 41 8.78 0.59 -14.16
N SER A 42 8.34 1.76 -14.61
CA SER A 42 8.59 3.02 -13.94
C SER A 42 7.61 3.15 -12.79
N LEU A 43 8.10 3.16 -11.55
CA LEU A 43 7.28 3.07 -10.35
C LEU A 43 7.13 4.41 -9.64
N ILE A 44 5.94 4.63 -9.11
CA ILE A 44 5.62 5.75 -8.22
C ILE A 44 5.39 5.15 -6.83
N LEU A 45 6.24 5.53 -5.88
CA LEU A 45 6.23 4.94 -4.55
C LEU A 45 5.71 5.90 -3.49
N TYR A 46 5.07 5.35 -2.48
CA TYR A 46 4.69 6.04 -1.27
C TYR A 46 5.81 5.84 -0.24
N ARG A 47 6.45 6.93 0.19
CA ARG A 47 7.63 6.93 1.07
C ARG A 47 7.47 6.07 2.32
N ARG A 48 6.28 6.04 2.90
CA ARG A 48 5.99 5.24 4.08
C ARG A 48 6.36 3.76 3.91
N PHE A 49 6.19 3.23 2.70
CA PHE A 49 6.46 1.82 2.40
C PHE A 49 7.71 1.60 1.55
N GLU A 50 8.51 2.66 1.33
CA GLU A 50 9.70 2.59 0.48
C GLU A 50 10.63 1.46 0.88
N GLN A 51 11.01 1.38 2.15
CA GLN A 51 11.97 0.37 2.60
C GLN A 51 11.42 -1.04 2.43
N LEU A 52 10.16 -1.25 2.80
CA LEU A 52 9.48 -2.55 2.62
C LEU A 52 9.48 -2.96 1.14
N LEU A 53 9.16 -2.04 0.25
CA LEU A 53 9.13 -2.30 -1.19
C LEU A 53 10.52 -2.59 -1.75
N LEU A 54 11.53 -1.79 -1.38
CA LEU A 54 12.90 -1.98 -1.84
C LEU A 54 13.47 -3.32 -1.35
N ASP A 55 13.21 -3.69 -0.11
CA ASP A 55 13.64 -4.98 0.45
C ASP A 55 12.98 -6.15 -0.28
N THR A 56 11.69 -6.03 -0.58
CA THR A 56 10.95 -7.05 -1.34
C THR A 56 11.49 -7.20 -2.76
N PHE A 57 11.76 -6.08 -3.44
CA PHE A 57 12.31 -6.10 -4.79
C PHE A 57 13.72 -6.72 -4.81
N ALA A 58 14.55 -6.37 -3.83
CA ALA A 58 15.87 -6.97 -3.70
C ALA A 58 15.79 -8.49 -3.48
N ALA A 59 14.81 -8.96 -2.69
CA ALA A 59 14.57 -10.39 -2.49
C ALA A 59 14.15 -11.11 -3.78
N HIS A 60 13.59 -10.39 -4.73
CA HIS A 60 13.21 -10.87 -6.06
C HIS A 60 14.26 -10.50 -7.13
N ASP A 61 15.47 -10.16 -6.71
CA ASP A 61 16.65 -9.94 -7.57
C ASP A 61 16.53 -8.78 -8.57
N PHE A 62 15.81 -7.70 -8.20
CA PHE A 62 15.81 -6.51 -9.04
C PHE A 62 15.84 -5.20 -8.25
N THR A 63 16.36 -4.16 -8.90
CA THR A 63 16.32 -2.78 -8.42
C THR A 63 15.26 -2.03 -9.23
N PRO A 64 14.29 -1.38 -8.58
CA PRO A 64 13.21 -0.70 -9.30
C PRO A 64 13.72 0.59 -9.96
N GLU A 65 13.05 0.95 -11.06
CA GLU A 65 13.12 2.31 -11.58
C GLU A 65 12.05 3.15 -10.87
N VAL A 66 12.47 4.07 -10.03
CA VAL A 66 11.58 4.95 -9.27
C VAL A 66 11.44 6.29 -9.99
N ALA A 67 10.28 6.51 -10.61
CA ALA A 67 9.96 7.76 -11.28
C ALA A 67 9.65 8.88 -10.29
N CYS A 68 9.01 8.54 -9.17
CA CYS A 68 8.59 9.51 -8.17
C CYS A 68 8.43 8.85 -6.81
N LEU A 69 8.77 9.59 -5.76
CA LEU A 69 8.58 9.19 -4.38
C LEU A 69 7.75 10.26 -3.68
N ASN A 70 6.57 9.90 -3.17
CA ASN A 70 5.63 10.83 -2.56
C ASN A 70 5.45 10.57 -1.08
N ASP A 71 4.98 11.58 -0.37
CA ASP A 71 4.78 11.51 1.08
C ASP A 71 3.38 11.10 1.50
N ASP A 72 2.46 10.91 0.55
CA ASP A 72 1.12 10.41 0.85
C ASP A 72 0.57 9.51 -0.27
N ALA A 73 -0.36 8.64 0.13
CA ALA A 73 -0.94 7.66 -0.78
C ALA A 73 -1.83 8.28 -1.86
N ARG A 74 -2.56 9.35 -1.54
CA ARG A 74 -3.42 10.04 -2.50
C ARG A 74 -2.61 10.62 -3.64
N THR A 75 -1.53 11.34 -3.32
CA THR A 75 -0.63 11.94 -4.33
C THR A 75 -0.01 10.84 -5.19
N THR A 76 0.38 9.72 -4.61
CA THR A 76 0.91 8.57 -5.35
C THR A 76 -0.08 8.09 -6.42
N ILE A 77 -1.35 7.96 -6.07
CA ILE A 77 -2.41 7.56 -7.02
C ILE A 77 -2.67 8.66 -8.07
N LEU A 78 -2.67 9.92 -7.67
CA LEU A 78 -2.87 11.04 -8.61
C LEU A 78 -1.77 11.11 -9.68
N TRP A 79 -0.52 10.84 -9.33
CA TRP A 79 0.57 10.78 -10.30
C TRP A 79 0.40 9.62 -11.30
N ALA A 80 -0.10 8.48 -10.84
CA ALA A 80 -0.44 7.38 -11.74
C ALA A 80 -1.57 7.78 -12.69
N ASN A 81 -2.58 8.47 -12.19
CA ASN A 81 -3.70 8.96 -13.00
C ASN A 81 -3.23 9.98 -14.07
N ALA A 82 -2.16 10.69 -13.80
CA ALA A 82 -1.52 11.59 -14.77
C ALA A 82 -0.61 10.87 -15.80
N GLY A 83 -0.48 9.55 -15.69
CA GLY A 83 0.29 8.73 -16.64
C GLY A 83 1.80 8.71 -16.39
N LEU A 84 2.27 9.09 -15.20
CA LEU A 84 3.70 9.17 -14.89
C LEU A 84 4.36 7.83 -14.61
N GLY A 85 3.59 6.79 -14.34
CA GLY A 85 4.12 5.47 -14.04
C GLY A 85 3.09 4.60 -13.35
N VAL A 86 3.57 3.52 -12.76
CA VAL A 86 2.78 2.55 -12.01
C VAL A 86 2.89 2.86 -10.52
N ALA A 87 1.78 3.25 -9.91
CA ALA A 87 1.74 3.54 -8.47
C ALA A 87 1.62 2.26 -7.66
N ILE A 88 2.40 2.16 -6.59
CA ILE A 88 2.32 1.07 -5.62
C ILE A 88 1.82 1.65 -4.30
N ALA A 89 0.70 1.14 -3.80
CA ALA A 89 0.07 1.63 -2.58
C ALA A 89 -0.78 0.53 -1.94
N PRO A 90 -1.17 0.68 -0.66
CA PRO A 90 -2.18 -0.21 -0.07
C PRO A 90 -3.51 -0.12 -0.82
N ALA A 91 -4.24 -1.23 -0.87
CA ALA A 91 -5.51 -1.30 -1.61
C ALA A 91 -6.50 -0.19 -1.23
N ALA A 92 -6.59 0.16 0.05
CA ALA A 92 -7.47 1.23 0.53
C ALA A 92 -7.14 2.61 -0.05
N ALA A 93 -5.93 2.84 -0.54
CA ALA A 93 -5.54 4.13 -1.11
C ALA A 93 -6.33 4.50 -2.36
N ILE A 94 -6.82 3.52 -3.10
CA ILE A 94 -7.64 3.74 -4.29
C ILE A 94 -8.94 4.48 -3.95
N GLU A 95 -9.51 4.20 -2.79
CA GLU A 95 -10.75 4.83 -2.35
C GLU A 95 -10.57 6.31 -1.96
N LEU A 96 -9.33 6.72 -1.69
CA LEU A 96 -9.00 8.07 -1.24
C LEU A 96 -8.83 9.07 -2.38
N ALA A 97 -8.72 8.60 -3.61
CA ALA A 97 -8.47 9.45 -4.77
C ALA A 97 -9.45 9.14 -5.89
N ALA A 98 -9.85 10.17 -6.63
CA ALA A 98 -10.61 9.97 -7.86
C ALA A 98 -9.73 9.22 -8.87
N HIS A 99 -10.23 8.08 -9.36
CA HIS A 99 -9.41 7.15 -10.15
C HIS A 99 -10.18 6.55 -11.34
N ASN A 100 -11.05 7.33 -11.96
CA ASN A 100 -12.01 6.86 -12.98
C ASN A 100 -11.40 6.14 -14.17
N HIS A 101 -10.09 6.26 -14.38
CA HIS A 101 -9.40 5.72 -15.55
C HIS A 101 -8.24 4.77 -15.19
N LEU A 102 -8.05 4.46 -13.92
CA LEU A 102 -6.96 3.60 -13.50
C LEU A 102 -7.32 2.12 -13.60
N HIS A 103 -6.39 1.36 -14.13
CA HIS A 103 -6.38 -0.09 -14.03
C HIS A 103 -5.65 -0.48 -12.74
N VAL A 104 -6.25 -1.33 -11.94
CA VAL A 104 -5.73 -1.73 -10.64
C VAL A 104 -5.49 -3.22 -10.60
N LYS A 105 -4.30 -3.62 -10.16
CA LYS A 105 -3.91 -5.02 -10.01
C LYS A 105 -3.43 -5.28 -8.60
N THR A 106 -3.86 -6.40 -8.03
CA THR A 106 -3.35 -6.86 -6.74
C THR A 106 -1.96 -7.45 -6.91
N ILE A 107 -1.03 -7.10 -6.04
CA ILE A 107 0.31 -7.69 -6.02
C ILE A 107 0.28 -8.93 -5.13
N ALA A 108 0.53 -10.10 -5.74
CA ALA A 108 0.52 -11.39 -5.06
C ALA A 108 1.83 -11.62 -4.29
N GLU A 109 1.99 -10.93 -3.16
CA GLU A 109 3.19 -11.03 -2.33
C GLU A 109 2.83 -10.85 -0.87
N ARG A 110 2.95 -11.90 -0.06
CA ARG A 110 2.60 -11.87 1.37
C ARG A 110 3.37 -10.83 2.16
N SER A 111 4.65 -10.65 1.86
CA SER A 111 5.51 -9.70 2.56
C SER A 111 5.08 -8.25 2.35
N LEU A 112 4.28 -7.98 1.33
CA LEU A 112 3.74 -6.65 1.03
C LEU A 112 2.36 -6.39 1.61
N GLN A 113 1.76 -7.35 2.30
CA GLN A 113 0.47 -7.11 2.96
C GLN A 113 0.65 -6.14 4.12
N THR A 114 -0.28 -5.19 4.23
CA THR A 114 -0.32 -4.22 5.32
C THR A 114 -1.60 -4.37 6.12
N ARG A 115 -1.60 -3.87 7.34
CA ARG A 115 -2.82 -3.84 8.16
C ARG A 115 -2.81 -2.64 9.08
N LEU A 116 -3.97 -2.11 9.35
CA LEU A 116 -4.14 -1.08 10.35
C LEU A 116 -4.16 -1.70 11.74
N ALA A 117 -3.59 -0.98 12.70
CA ALA A 117 -3.60 -1.37 14.10
C ALA A 117 -4.05 -0.20 14.96
N ALA A 118 -4.96 -0.46 15.88
CA ALA A 118 -5.21 0.43 17.00
C ALA A 118 -4.32 -0.02 18.16
N ILE A 119 -3.56 0.90 18.72
CA ILE A 119 -2.68 0.62 19.87
C ILE A 119 -2.99 1.59 21.01
N TRP A 120 -2.93 1.09 22.24
CA TRP A 120 -3.13 1.93 23.42
C TRP A 120 -2.31 1.39 24.59
N PRO A 121 -1.86 2.25 25.52
CA PRO A 121 -1.07 1.81 26.67
C PRO A 121 -1.86 0.82 27.53
N ARG A 122 -1.18 -0.19 28.07
CA ARG A 122 -1.82 -1.24 28.90
C ARG A 122 -2.42 -0.69 30.18
N ASP A 123 -1.72 0.26 30.78
CA ASP A 123 -2.06 0.78 32.11
C ASP A 123 -2.77 2.13 32.06
N ALA A 124 -3.20 2.56 30.88
CA ALA A 124 -3.90 3.82 30.71
C ALA A 124 -5.43 3.66 30.84
N TYR A 125 -6.06 4.67 31.39
CA TYR A 125 -7.51 4.79 31.37
C TYR A 125 -8.00 4.93 29.92
N ILE A 126 -9.03 4.15 29.58
CA ILE A 126 -9.67 4.22 28.27
C ILE A 126 -11.06 4.82 28.46
N SER A 127 -11.31 5.97 27.82
CA SER A 127 -12.61 6.63 27.86
C SER A 127 -13.70 5.77 27.19
N SER A 128 -14.97 6.02 27.54
CA SER A 128 -16.08 5.32 26.92
C SER A 128 -16.12 5.49 25.39
N PRO A 129 -15.91 6.69 24.82
CA PRO A 129 -15.79 6.84 23.36
C PRO A 129 -14.65 6.00 22.75
N ALA A 130 -13.50 5.94 23.40
CA ALA A 130 -12.37 5.13 22.91
C ALA A 130 -12.69 3.65 22.95
N LYS A 131 -13.35 3.16 24.02
CA LYS A 131 -13.82 1.77 24.08
C LYS A 131 -14.79 1.45 22.95
N HIS A 132 -15.75 2.34 22.70
CA HIS A 132 -16.71 2.18 21.61
C HIS A 132 -16.02 2.15 20.25
N PHE A 133 -15.05 3.03 20.03
CA PHE A 133 -14.23 3.01 18.81
C PHE A 133 -13.53 1.65 18.63
N LEU A 134 -12.92 1.10 19.69
CA LEU A 134 -12.23 -0.18 19.62
C LEU A 134 -13.17 -1.36 19.33
N GLU A 135 -14.42 -1.28 19.77
CA GLU A 135 -15.43 -2.28 19.42
C GLU A 135 -15.77 -2.26 17.94
N LEU A 136 -15.77 -1.08 17.31
CA LEU A 136 -16.06 -0.90 15.89
C LEU A 136 -14.84 -1.10 15.00
N PHE A 137 -13.65 -0.97 15.54
CA PHE A 137 -12.41 -1.15 14.81
C PHE A 137 -12.19 -2.63 14.46
#